data_138569326dec43bac940820d15094d3f
#
_entry.id   138569326dec43bac940820d15094d3f
#
_cell.length_a   1.000
_cell.length_b   1.000
_cell.length_c   1.000
_cell.angle_alpha   90.00
_cell.angle_beta   90.00
_cell.angle_gamma   90.00
#
_symmetry.space_group_name_H-M   'P 1'
#
loop_
_entity.id
_entity.type
_entity.pdbx_description
1 polymer ?
#
loop_
_entity_poly.entity_id
_entity_poly.type
_entity_poly.pdbx_seq_one_letter_code
_entity_poly.pdbx_strand_id
1 'polypeptide(L)'
;MKLDAKSTIEAGKAILGIELGSTRIKAVLIDQENKPIAQGSHTWENQLVDGLWTYSIEAIWSGLQDCYADLRTNVKNAYGIEIETLAAIGVSAMMHGYMPFNKKEEILVPFRTWRNTNTGRAAAALSELFVYNIPLRWSISHLYQAILDNESHVNEIDFLTTLAGXXXXXXXXXXXXXXALADHRRKGAGNR
;
A
#
# COMPACT_ATOMS: atom_id res chain seq x y z
N MET A 1 27.54 -11.48 -19.98
CA MET A 1 26.99 -10.56 -21.01
C MET A 1 25.90 -9.73 -20.34
N LYS A 2 25.97 -8.43 -20.49
CA LYS A 2 24.98 -7.52 -19.90
C LYS A 2 23.69 -7.57 -20.73
N LEU A 3 22.55 -7.78 -20.06
CA LEU A 3 21.25 -7.76 -20.73
C LEU A 3 20.80 -6.32 -20.95
N ASP A 4 20.19 -6.05 -22.10
CA ASP A 4 19.49 -4.80 -22.31
C ASP A 4 18.13 -4.84 -21.59
N ALA A 5 17.39 -3.75 -21.62
CA ALA A 5 16.13 -3.61 -20.89
C ALA A 5 15.10 -4.68 -21.33
N LYS A 6 14.96 -4.89 -22.65
CA LYS A 6 14.03 -5.88 -23.19
C LYS A 6 14.40 -7.29 -22.72
N SER A 7 15.65 -7.68 -22.93
CA SER A 7 16.15 -9.01 -22.50
C SER A 7 16.05 -9.24 -21.00
N THR A 8 16.22 -8.17 -20.19
CA THR A 8 16.06 -8.23 -18.74
C THR A 8 14.61 -8.59 -18.36
N ILE A 9 13.64 -7.98 -19.03
CA ILE A 9 12.21 -8.28 -18.79
C ILE A 9 11.87 -9.70 -19.23
N GLU A 10 12.25 -10.08 -20.47
CA GLU A 10 11.98 -11.41 -21.04
C GLU A 10 12.59 -12.54 -20.19
N ALA A 11 13.76 -12.29 -19.61
CA ALA A 11 14.43 -13.26 -18.74
C ALA A 11 13.88 -13.30 -17.30
N GLY A 12 12.87 -12.47 -16.98
CA GLY A 12 12.29 -12.40 -15.65
C GLY A 12 13.25 -11.84 -14.58
N LYS A 13 14.23 -11.04 -15.00
CA LYS A 13 15.27 -10.49 -14.12
C LYS A 13 15.01 -9.06 -13.68
N ALA A 14 13.91 -8.47 -14.15
CA ALA A 14 13.52 -7.12 -13.74
C ALA A 14 12.98 -7.13 -12.31
N ILE A 15 13.20 -6.05 -11.60
CA ILE A 15 12.73 -5.85 -10.22
C ILE A 15 11.72 -4.71 -10.22
N LEU A 16 10.61 -4.91 -9.54
CA LEU A 16 9.53 -3.93 -9.44
C LEU A 16 9.54 -3.26 -8.07
N GLY A 17 9.69 -1.94 -8.05
CA GLY A 17 9.48 -1.13 -6.85
C GLY A 17 8.12 -0.44 -6.93
N ILE A 18 7.32 -0.51 -5.86
CA ILE A 18 6.03 0.18 -5.78
C ILE A 18 6.04 1.10 -4.57
N GLU A 19 5.63 2.36 -4.78
CA GLU A 19 5.49 3.35 -3.70
C GLU A 19 4.03 3.82 -3.62
N LEU A 20 3.40 3.63 -2.47
CA LEU A 20 2.08 4.22 -2.19
C LEU A 20 2.29 5.53 -1.43
N GLY A 21 2.51 6.60 -2.19
CA GLY A 21 2.68 7.96 -1.64
C GLY A 21 1.33 8.62 -1.34
N SER A 22 1.36 9.81 -0.75
CA SER A 22 0.14 10.50 -0.29
C SER A 22 -0.74 11.08 -1.41
N THR A 23 -0.17 11.28 -2.59
CA THR A 23 -0.91 11.85 -3.74
C THR A 23 -0.78 11.01 -5.00
N ARG A 24 0.10 10.03 -4.98
CA ARG A 24 0.38 9.21 -6.17
C ARG A 24 0.92 7.84 -5.75
N ILE A 25 0.42 6.82 -6.39
CA ILE A 25 1.04 5.49 -6.39
C ILE A 25 1.97 5.45 -7.58
N LYS A 26 3.19 4.96 -7.38
CA LYS A 26 4.21 4.87 -8.44
C LYS A 26 4.75 3.45 -8.50
N ALA A 27 5.02 2.99 -9.71
CA ALA A 27 5.68 1.72 -9.96
C ALA A 27 6.90 1.99 -10.85
N VAL A 28 8.04 1.43 -10.48
CA VAL A 28 9.28 1.56 -11.27
C VAL A 28 9.85 0.17 -11.47
N LEU A 29 10.08 -0.17 -12.72
CA LEU A 29 10.76 -1.40 -13.11
C LEU A 29 12.23 -1.07 -13.33
N ILE A 30 13.11 -1.82 -12.68
CA ILE A 30 14.57 -1.59 -12.77
C ILE A 30 15.29 -2.86 -13.25
N ASP A 31 16.48 -2.67 -13.80
CA ASP A 31 17.38 -3.77 -14.16
C ASP A 31 18.25 -4.18 -12.97
N GLN A 32 19.17 -5.10 -13.19
CA GLN A 32 20.08 -5.64 -12.19
C GLN A 32 21.14 -4.63 -11.72
N GLU A 33 21.31 -3.52 -12.45
CA GLU A 33 22.19 -2.41 -12.05
C GLU A 33 21.40 -1.23 -11.45
N ASN A 34 20.14 -1.46 -11.10
CA ASN A 34 19.23 -0.47 -10.50
C ASN A 34 18.89 0.69 -11.47
N LYS A 35 18.97 0.47 -12.77
CA LYS A 35 18.59 1.48 -13.75
C LYS A 35 17.12 1.35 -14.08
N PRO A 36 16.35 2.45 -14.08
CA PRO A 36 14.95 2.40 -14.48
C PRO A 36 14.77 1.93 -15.93
N ILE A 37 13.90 0.97 -16.12
CA ILE A 37 13.50 0.42 -17.43
C ILE A 37 12.18 1.06 -17.87
N ALA A 38 11.21 1.12 -16.96
CA ALA A 38 9.87 1.63 -17.21
C ALA A 38 9.24 2.08 -15.90
N GLN A 39 8.18 2.88 -16.02
CA GLN A 39 7.45 3.33 -14.83
C GLN A 39 5.96 3.40 -15.12
N GLY A 40 5.17 3.36 -14.06
CA GLY A 40 3.73 3.57 -14.10
C GLY A 40 3.30 4.38 -12.89
N SER A 41 2.10 4.95 -12.97
CA SER A 41 1.58 5.76 -11.87
C SER A 41 0.06 5.79 -11.85
N HIS A 42 -0.48 6.11 -10.66
CA HIS A 42 -1.90 6.38 -10.45
C HIS A 42 -2.02 7.54 -9.47
N THR A 43 -2.79 8.55 -9.84
CA THR A 43 -3.05 9.71 -8.97
C THR A 43 -4.26 9.41 -8.10
N TRP A 44 -4.11 9.60 -6.79
CA TRP A 44 -5.18 9.41 -5.82
C TRP A 44 -5.20 10.51 -4.77
N GLU A 45 -6.22 10.56 -3.96
CA GLU A 45 -6.36 11.62 -2.97
C GLU A 45 -6.92 11.10 -1.65
N ASN A 46 -6.35 11.62 -0.56
CA ASN A 46 -6.84 11.39 0.80
C ASN A 46 -8.22 12.03 0.95
N GLN A 47 -9.20 11.29 1.42
CA GLN A 47 -10.57 11.75 1.58
C GLN A 47 -10.91 12.03 3.04
N LEU A 48 -11.70 13.05 3.28
CA LEU A 48 -12.24 13.35 4.61
C LEU A 48 -13.64 12.75 4.72
N VAL A 49 -13.77 11.67 5.48
CA VAL A 49 -15.03 10.94 5.67
C VAL A 49 -15.35 10.93 7.16
N ASP A 50 -16.49 11.48 7.52
CA ASP A 50 -16.95 11.57 8.93
C ASP A 50 -15.87 12.15 9.88
N GLY A 51 -15.15 13.17 9.38
CA GLY A 51 -14.11 13.84 10.16
C GLY A 51 -12.77 13.13 10.22
N LEU A 52 -12.60 12.02 9.49
CA LEU A 52 -11.35 11.25 9.45
C LEU A 52 -10.74 11.27 8.04
N TRP A 53 -9.46 11.58 7.95
CA TRP A 53 -8.70 11.48 6.71
C TRP A 53 -8.37 10.01 6.44
N THR A 54 -8.82 9.50 5.31
CA THR A 54 -8.73 8.08 4.97
C THR A 54 -8.49 7.84 3.47
N TYR A 55 -8.10 6.62 3.13
CA TYR A 55 -8.23 6.00 1.80
C TYR A 55 -9.05 4.73 2.02
N SER A 56 -10.06 4.49 1.20
CA SER A 56 -10.78 3.23 1.30
C SER A 56 -9.91 2.05 0.85
N ILE A 57 -10.20 0.87 1.32
CA ILE A 57 -9.49 -0.37 0.90
C ILE A 57 -9.63 -0.56 -0.61
N GLU A 58 -10.80 -0.27 -1.16
CA GLU A 58 -11.06 -0.34 -2.60
C GLU A 58 -10.18 0.62 -3.39
N ALA A 59 -10.03 1.87 -2.90
CA ALA A 59 -9.16 2.86 -3.54
C ALA A 59 -7.68 2.45 -3.51
N ILE A 60 -7.25 1.82 -2.41
CA ILE A 60 -5.87 1.30 -2.28
C ILE A 60 -5.63 0.23 -3.36
N TRP A 61 -6.53 -0.75 -3.47
CA TRP A 61 -6.34 -1.87 -4.42
C TRP A 61 -6.53 -1.43 -5.87
N SER A 62 -7.57 -0.66 -6.17
CA SER A 62 -7.79 -0.19 -7.55
C SER A 62 -6.65 0.72 -8.01
N GLY A 63 -6.18 1.61 -7.14
CA GLY A 63 -5.07 2.50 -7.47
C GLY A 63 -3.77 1.73 -7.74
N LEU A 64 -3.51 0.69 -6.96
CA LEU A 64 -2.36 -0.19 -7.16
C LEU A 64 -2.45 -0.93 -8.52
N GLN A 65 -3.63 -1.45 -8.85
CA GLN A 65 -3.88 -2.16 -10.11
C GLN A 65 -3.74 -1.23 -11.31
N ASP A 66 -4.30 -0.02 -11.22
CA ASP A 66 -4.19 0.99 -12.28
C ASP A 66 -2.72 1.41 -12.50
N CYS A 67 -1.97 1.60 -11.41
CA CYS A 67 -0.56 1.94 -11.47
C CYS A 67 0.24 0.83 -12.19
N TYR A 68 -0.03 -0.42 -11.87
CA TYR A 68 0.63 -1.57 -12.52
C TYR A 68 0.19 -1.71 -13.98
N ALA A 69 -1.07 -1.46 -14.29
CA ALA A 69 -1.57 -1.49 -15.67
C ALA A 69 -0.91 -0.41 -16.54
N ASP A 70 -0.70 0.79 -15.97
CA ASP A 70 0.03 1.88 -16.63
C ASP A 70 1.48 1.46 -16.90
N LEU A 71 2.16 0.85 -15.92
CA LEU A 71 3.51 0.31 -16.11
C LEU A 71 3.56 -0.73 -17.24
N ARG A 72 2.63 -1.69 -17.25
CA ARG A 72 2.55 -2.71 -18.30
C ARG A 72 2.37 -2.10 -19.68
N THR A 73 1.49 -1.10 -19.77
CA THR A 73 1.25 -0.37 -21.02
C THR A 73 2.53 0.30 -21.52
N ASN A 74 3.28 0.93 -20.61
CA ASN A 74 4.52 1.61 -20.94
C ASN A 74 5.61 0.62 -21.40
N VAL A 75 5.70 -0.56 -20.76
CA VAL A 75 6.61 -1.64 -21.20
C VAL A 75 6.22 -2.13 -22.59
N LYS A 76 4.93 -2.38 -22.84
CA LYS A 76 4.45 -2.85 -24.14
C LYS A 76 4.74 -1.84 -25.25
N ASN A 77 4.50 -0.55 -24.97
CA ASN A 77 4.75 0.51 -25.94
C ASN A 77 6.25 0.68 -26.26
N ALA A 78 7.11 0.56 -25.22
CA ALA A 78 8.55 0.79 -25.39
C ALA A 78 9.29 -0.42 -26.00
N TYR A 79 8.87 -1.64 -25.63
CA TYR A 79 9.64 -2.85 -25.95
C TYR A 79 8.86 -3.90 -26.74
N GLY A 80 7.55 -3.75 -26.92
CA GLY A 80 6.69 -4.69 -27.65
C GLY A 80 6.45 -6.03 -26.94
N ILE A 81 6.68 -6.07 -25.62
CA ILE A 81 6.58 -7.30 -24.81
C ILE A 81 5.69 -7.09 -23.59
N GLU A 82 5.32 -8.18 -22.92
CA GLU A 82 4.57 -8.16 -21.65
C GLU A 82 5.51 -8.54 -20.50
N ILE A 83 5.16 -8.11 -19.29
CA ILE A 83 5.83 -8.55 -18.06
C ILE A 83 5.15 -9.87 -17.64
N GLU A 84 5.86 -10.98 -17.74
CA GLU A 84 5.35 -12.31 -17.32
C GLU A 84 5.85 -12.69 -15.93
N THR A 85 7.11 -12.39 -15.65
CA THR A 85 7.76 -12.73 -14.39
C THR A 85 8.65 -11.58 -13.93
N LEU A 86 8.86 -11.52 -12.63
CA LEU A 86 9.75 -10.53 -11.98
C LEU A 86 10.71 -11.26 -11.04
N ALA A 87 11.93 -10.76 -10.94
CA ALA A 87 12.92 -11.30 -10.01
C ALA A 87 12.54 -11.00 -8.55
N ALA A 88 11.96 -9.81 -8.31
CA ALA A 88 11.53 -9.40 -6.97
C ALA A 88 10.53 -8.24 -7.06
N ILE A 89 9.78 -8.04 -5.98
CA ILE A 89 8.90 -6.89 -5.80
C ILE A 89 9.24 -6.27 -4.43
N GLY A 90 9.46 -4.95 -4.42
CA GLY A 90 9.62 -4.19 -3.19
C GLY A 90 8.48 -3.19 -3.04
N VAL A 91 7.96 -3.04 -1.83
CA VAL A 91 6.85 -2.11 -1.56
C VAL A 91 7.29 -1.09 -0.51
N SER A 92 7.01 0.16 -0.79
CA SER A 92 7.13 1.28 0.14
C SER A 92 5.77 1.97 0.25
N ALA A 93 5.44 2.48 1.42
CA ALA A 93 4.19 3.21 1.62
C ALA A 93 4.35 4.21 2.77
N MET A 94 3.33 5.04 2.94
CA MET A 94 3.27 5.98 4.06
C MET A 94 3.52 5.22 5.37
N MET A 95 4.54 5.64 6.12
CA MET A 95 5.04 4.92 7.31
C MET A 95 4.12 5.01 8.52
N HIS A 96 3.23 5.99 8.54
CA HIS A 96 2.33 6.24 9.66
C HIS A 96 0.88 5.93 9.26
N GLY A 97 0.11 5.53 10.25
CA GLY A 97 -1.31 5.27 10.07
C GLY A 97 -1.78 4.14 10.96
N TYR A 98 -3.08 3.94 10.99
CA TYR A 98 -3.73 3.01 11.88
C TYR A 98 -4.70 2.14 11.09
N MET A 99 -4.37 0.87 10.97
CA MET A 99 -5.17 -0.14 10.26
C MET A 99 -5.30 -1.38 11.16
N PRO A 100 -6.32 -1.41 12.02
CA PRO A 100 -6.57 -2.57 12.90
C PRO A 100 -7.43 -3.61 12.19
N PHE A 101 -7.10 -4.87 12.38
CA PHE A 101 -7.80 -6.01 11.76
C PHE A 101 -8.19 -7.02 12.82
N ASN A 102 -9.32 -7.70 12.59
CA ASN A 102 -9.78 -8.81 13.43
C ASN A 102 -9.16 -10.14 12.94
N LYS A 103 -9.50 -11.24 13.62
CA LYS A 103 -9.03 -12.60 13.30
C LYS A 103 -9.44 -13.09 11.92
N LYS A 104 -10.42 -12.46 11.30
CA LYS A 104 -10.86 -12.79 9.93
C LYS A 104 -10.19 -11.92 8.87
N GLU A 105 -9.21 -11.11 9.28
CA GLU A 105 -8.48 -10.17 8.41
C GLU A 105 -9.40 -9.06 7.85
N GLU A 106 -10.51 -8.77 8.53
CA GLU A 106 -11.41 -7.67 8.19
C GLU A 106 -10.94 -6.40 8.91
N ILE A 107 -10.89 -5.26 8.18
CA ILE A 107 -10.52 -3.99 8.80
C ILE A 107 -11.67 -3.53 9.71
N LEU A 108 -11.33 -3.17 10.94
CA LEU A 108 -12.30 -2.88 11.99
C LEU A 108 -12.85 -1.45 11.94
N VAL A 109 -12.03 -0.50 11.48
CA VAL A 109 -12.42 0.92 11.32
C VAL A 109 -11.73 1.47 10.08
N PRO A 110 -12.23 2.59 9.50
CA PRO A 110 -11.55 3.17 8.35
C PRO A 110 -10.07 3.47 8.63
N PHE A 111 -9.23 3.27 7.62
CA PHE A 111 -7.79 3.57 7.71
C PHE A 111 -7.59 5.03 8.16
N ARG A 112 -6.99 5.24 9.33
CA ARG A 112 -6.66 6.58 9.83
C ARG A 112 -5.25 6.94 9.34
N THR A 113 -5.18 7.90 8.42
CA THR A 113 -3.92 8.30 7.79
C THR A 113 -3.12 9.24 8.69
N TRP A 114 -1.90 9.55 8.27
CA TRP A 114 -1.00 10.48 8.97
C TRP A 114 -1.57 11.90 9.12
N ARG A 115 -2.61 12.24 8.35
CA ARG A 115 -3.26 13.57 8.43
C ARG A 115 -4.15 13.73 9.67
N ASN A 116 -4.52 12.62 10.31
CA ASN A 116 -5.36 12.67 11.51
C ASN A 116 -4.53 13.10 12.72
N THR A 117 -5.01 14.11 13.42
CA THR A 117 -4.35 14.71 14.59
C THR A 117 -5.21 14.66 15.84
N ASN A 118 -6.26 13.84 15.85
CA ASN A 118 -7.22 13.72 16.95
C ASN A 118 -6.73 12.78 18.07
N THR A 119 -5.41 12.66 18.26
CA THR A 119 -4.75 11.75 19.19
C THR A 119 -3.98 12.50 20.29
N GLY A 120 -4.38 13.75 20.58
CA GLY A 120 -3.62 14.63 21.47
C GLY A 120 -3.46 14.07 22.88
N ARG A 121 -4.53 13.52 23.48
CA ARG A 121 -4.49 12.96 24.85
C ARG A 121 -3.52 11.77 24.91
N ALA A 122 -3.62 10.89 23.92
CA ALA A 122 -2.74 9.71 23.84
C ALA A 122 -1.28 10.10 23.63
N ALA A 123 -1.03 11.01 22.69
CA ALA A 123 0.34 11.45 22.38
C ALA A 123 1.01 12.10 23.60
N ALA A 124 0.27 12.94 24.34
CA ALA A 124 0.78 13.58 25.54
C ALA A 124 1.14 12.54 26.61
N ALA A 125 0.22 11.62 26.94
CA ALA A 125 0.44 10.59 27.95
C ALA A 125 1.60 9.66 27.58
N LEU A 126 1.68 9.25 26.29
CA LEU A 126 2.76 8.38 25.82
C LEU A 126 4.11 9.12 25.84
N SER A 127 4.12 10.42 25.50
CA SER A 127 5.36 11.21 25.53
C SER A 127 5.90 11.35 26.96
N GLU A 128 5.01 11.54 27.92
CA GLU A 128 5.39 11.57 29.33
C GLU A 128 5.91 10.20 29.79
N LEU A 129 5.18 9.13 29.48
CA LEU A 129 5.53 7.77 29.89
C LEU A 129 6.89 7.32 29.34
N PHE A 130 7.15 7.59 28.07
CA PHE A 130 8.38 7.16 27.41
C PHE A 130 9.53 8.18 27.50
N VAL A 131 9.28 9.35 28.09
CA VAL A 131 10.24 10.47 28.12
C VAL A 131 10.78 10.73 26.70
N TYR A 132 9.87 10.71 25.71
CA TYR A 132 10.20 10.82 24.29
C TYR A 132 9.00 11.42 23.55
N ASN A 133 9.26 12.35 22.64
CA ASN A 133 8.19 12.99 21.88
C ASN A 133 7.49 11.97 20.95
N ILE A 134 6.27 11.58 21.30
CA ILE A 134 5.44 10.67 20.51
C ILE A 134 4.49 11.51 19.64
N PRO A 135 4.69 11.51 18.31
CA PRO A 135 3.86 12.34 17.42
C PRO A 135 2.41 11.88 17.35
N LEU A 136 1.50 12.84 17.13
CA LEU A 136 0.06 12.60 16.96
C LEU A 136 -0.25 11.54 15.91
N ARG A 137 0.50 11.53 14.81
CA ARG A 137 0.23 10.71 13.62
C ARG A 137 0.71 9.25 13.73
N TRP A 138 1.40 8.90 14.80
CA TRP A 138 1.94 7.53 14.97
C TRP A 138 0.82 6.53 15.27
N SER A 139 1.01 5.29 14.82
CA SER A 139 0.04 4.19 15.02
C SER A 139 -0.25 3.96 16.50
N ILE A 140 0.79 4.05 17.36
CA ILE A 140 0.62 3.90 18.82
C ILE A 140 -0.27 5.01 19.41
N SER A 141 -0.17 6.24 18.88
CA SER A 141 -1.03 7.34 19.33
C SER A 141 -2.49 7.09 18.98
N HIS A 142 -2.75 6.57 17.80
CA HIS A 142 -4.12 6.21 17.37
C HIS A 142 -4.68 5.06 18.19
N LEU A 143 -3.88 4.01 18.42
CA LEU A 143 -4.31 2.89 19.24
C LEU A 143 -4.61 3.32 20.67
N TYR A 144 -3.69 4.06 21.28
CA TYR A 144 -3.89 4.50 22.67
C TYR A 144 -5.06 5.48 22.80
N GLN A 145 -5.26 6.35 21.79
CA GLN A 145 -6.43 7.23 21.77
C GLN A 145 -7.74 6.41 21.70
N ALA A 146 -7.78 5.37 20.86
CA ALA A 146 -8.94 4.48 20.75
C ALA A 146 -9.23 3.78 22.09
N ILE A 147 -8.17 3.38 22.82
CA ILE A 147 -8.30 2.81 24.18
C ILE A 147 -8.89 3.85 25.14
N LEU A 148 -8.33 5.07 25.17
CA LEU A 148 -8.79 6.15 26.05
C LEU A 148 -10.25 6.56 25.77
N ASP A 149 -10.69 6.45 24.53
CA ASP A 149 -12.05 6.80 24.10
C ASP A 149 -13.01 5.60 24.18
N ASN A 150 -12.53 4.44 24.64
CA ASN A 150 -13.30 3.19 24.76
C ASN A 150 -13.97 2.80 23.43
N GLU A 151 -13.26 2.97 22.31
CA GLU A 151 -13.79 2.59 20.99
C GLU A 151 -13.99 1.06 20.94
N SER A 152 -15.18 0.63 20.51
CA SER A 152 -15.62 -0.78 20.60
C SER A 152 -14.67 -1.74 19.87
N HIS A 153 -14.10 -1.32 18.74
CA HIS A 153 -13.25 -2.17 17.92
C HIS A 153 -11.95 -2.61 18.63
N VAL A 154 -11.53 -1.89 19.68
CA VAL A 154 -10.26 -2.18 20.38
C VAL A 154 -10.22 -3.62 20.89
N ASN A 155 -11.35 -4.14 21.38
CA ASN A 155 -11.43 -5.50 21.93
C ASN A 155 -11.41 -6.58 20.84
N GLU A 156 -11.56 -6.20 19.57
CA GLU A 156 -11.61 -7.13 18.46
C GLU A 156 -10.29 -7.18 17.68
N ILE A 157 -9.33 -6.31 18.04
CA ILE A 157 -8.04 -6.22 17.32
C ILE A 157 -7.24 -7.51 17.51
N ASP A 158 -6.95 -8.18 16.41
CA ASP A 158 -6.02 -9.31 16.37
C ASP A 158 -4.63 -8.85 15.94
N PHE A 159 -4.58 -7.95 14.93
CA PHE A 159 -3.31 -7.35 14.55
C PHE A 159 -3.49 -5.91 14.05
N LEU A 160 -2.42 -5.15 14.13
CA LEU A 160 -2.36 -3.75 13.76
C LEU A 160 -1.21 -3.55 12.76
N THR A 161 -1.49 -2.80 11.70
CA THR A 161 -0.45 -2.55 10.69
C THR A 161 -0.56 -1.13 10.12
N THR A 162 0.38 -0.81 9.27
CA THR A 162 0.38 0.39 8.44
C THR A 162 0.11 0.00 6.98
N LEU A 163 -0.02 0.98 6.11
CA LEU A 163 -0.29 0.74 4.69
C LEU A 163 0.78 -0.15 4.04
N ALA A 164 2.01 0.01 4.41
CA ALA A 164 3.12 -0.82 3.91
C ALA A 164 2.97 -2.27 4.33
N GLY A 165 2.60 -2.50 5.55
CA GLY A 165 2.32 -3.85 6.07
C GLY A 165 1.10 -4.50 5.42
N UNK A 166 0.04 -3.74 5.21
CA UNK A 166 -1.12 -4.19 4.57
C UNK A 166 -0.89 -4.61 3.17
N UNK A 167 0.05 -3.97 2.45
CA UNK A 167 0.34 -4.26 1.11
C UNK A 167 1.30 -5.40 0.99
N UNK A 168 2.30 -5.59 1.95
CA UNK A 168 3.24 -6.64 2.04
C UNK A 168 2.64 -7.94 2.50
N UNK A 169 1.75 -7.82 3.41
CA UNK A 169 1.08 -8.95 3.89
C UNK A 169 0.12 -9.58 2.91
N UNK A 170 -0.49 -8.71 2.18
CA UNK A 170 -1.39 -9.10 1.20
C UNK A 170 -0.70 -9.55 -0.07
N UNK A 171 0.37 -9.06 -0.40
CA UNK A 171 1.18 -9.41 -1.50
C UNK A 171 2.01 -10.65 -1.22
N UNK A 172 2.36 -10.80 -0.05
CA UNK A 172 3.10 -11.96 0.36
C UNK A 172 2.25 -13.16 0.73
N UNK A 173 1.24 -12.80 1.24
CA UNK A 173 0.28 -13.78 1.64
C UNK A 173 -0.58 -14.32 0.53
N UNK A 174 -0.77 -13.54 -0.37
CA UNK A 174 -1.55 -13.89 -1.49
C UNK A 174 -0.63 -14.31 -2.63
N UNK A 175 0.19 -14.98 -2.53
CA UNK A 175 1.12 -15.51 -3.47
C UNK A 175 0.83 -15.27 -4.90
N UNK A 176 -0.01 -14.71 -5.04
CA UNK A 176 -0.44 -14.34 -6.30
C UNK A 176 -0.28 -12.86 -6.58
N UNK A 177 0.50 -12.46 -6.19
CA UNK A 177 0.75 -11.11 -6.37
C UNK A 177 0.56 -10.66 -7.77
N UNK A 178 0.96 -11.42 -8.57
CA UNK A 178 0.73 -11.14 -9.92
C UNK A 178 -0.68 -11.53 -10.39
N UNK A 179 -1.00 -12.31 -9.82
CA UNK A 179 -2.37 -12.70 -10.08
C UNK A 179 -3.36 -11.73 -9.52
N ALA A 180 -3.12 -11.28 -8.35
CA ALA A 180 -4.00 -10.29 -7.74
C ALA A 180 -3.98 -8.93 -8.46
N LEU A 181 -2.86 -8.54 -8.97
CA LEU A 181 -2.74 -7.31 -9.77
C LEU A 181 -3.45 -7.41 -11.12
N ALA A 182 -3.66 -8.62 -11.63
CA ALA A 182 -4.25 -8.85 -12.96
C ALA A 182 -5.76 -9.17 -12.96
N ASP A 183 -6.33 -9.57 -11.82
CA ASP A 183 -7.64 -10.27 -11.80
C ASP A 183 -8.88 -9.36 -11.81
N HIS A 184 -8.71 -8.05 -11.77
CA HIS A 184 -9.89 -7.14 -11.71
C HIS A 184 -10.69 -7.06 -13.02
N ARG A 185 -10.12 -7.49 -14.15
CA ARG A 185 -10.84 -7.41 -15.44
C ARG A 185 -11.86 -8.53 -15.66
N ARG A 186 -11.78 -9.64 -14.91
CA ARG A 186 -12.70 -10.77 -15.10
C ARG A 186 -14.06 -10.61 -14.44
N LYS A 187 -14.18 -9.77 -13.40
CA LYS A 187 -15.44 -9.58 -12.68
C LYS A 187 -16.35 -8.52 -13.30
N GLY A 188 -15.82 -7.66 -14.18
CA GLY A 188 -16.61 -6.61 -14.85
C GLY A 188 -17.28 -7.02 -16.16
N ALA A 189 -16.99 -8.21 -16.69
CA ALA A 189 -17.49 -8.64 -18.00
C ALA A 189 -18.68 -9.62 -17.94
N GLY A 190 -19.20 -9.88 -16.76
CA GLY A 190 -20.27 -10.87 -16.59
C GLY A 190 -21.55 -10.33 -15.99
N ASN A 191 -22.15 -9.32 -16.61
CA ASN A 191 -23.59 -9.03 -16.47
C ASN A 191 -24.03 -7.98 -17.50
N ARG A 192 -24.42 -8.45 -18.64
CA ARG A 192 -25.36 -7.80 -19.55
C ARG A 192 -26.18 -8.87 -20.22
#